data_240b517368bbd303f742c1c572372336
#
_entry.id   240b517368bbd303f742c1c572372336
#
_cell.length_a   1.000
_cell.length_b   1.000
_cell.length_c   1.000
_cell.angle_alpha   90.00
_cell.angle_beta   90.00
_cell.angle_gamma   90.00
#
_symmetry.space_group_name_H-M   'P 1'
#
loop_
_entity.id
_entity.type
_entity.pdbx_description
1 polymer ?
#
loop_
_entity_poly.entity_id
_entity_poly.type
_entity_poly.pdbx_seq_one_letter_code
_entity_poly.pdbx_strand_id
1 'polypeptide(L)'
;MTTKRKYGFLIAATVLLAVAGVSIHARKDDFGLGRNMEITVNMMRELALGYVDPIDPDRLMEGAAAGMVSDLDPYTEYISEEGLSDFELLTTGKYGGVGALIRKKGDWVKISQPYAGTPSDRAGLKIGDLILSIDGKSAKGLTTEEVSGMLKGEPGSKVKITVMHLDSTQQSVTLRRERISIPGVPYAGWVKEGIGYIRHSDFTEGCYEEMRAAIDRLRAEGELKGLVLDYRSNGGGIMQEAVKILSLIHISEPTRLALIS
;
A
#
# COMPACT_ATOMS: atom_id res chain seq x y z
N MET A 1 -25.97 -26.66 -61.56
CA MET A 1 -25.65 -26.13 -60.23
C MET A 1 -24.81 -24.88 -60.46
N THR A 2 -25.35 -23.68 -60.22
CA THR A 2 -24.77 -22.41 -60.63
C THR A 2 -23.50 -22.10 -59.81
N THR A 3 -22.50 -21.54 -60.48
CA THR A 3 -21.18 -21.18 -59.94
C THR A 3 -21.24 -20.46 -58.57
N LYS A 4 -22.24 -19.59 -58.37
CA LYS A 4 -22.51 -18.91 -57.10
C LYS A 4 -22.80 -19.84 -55.92
N ARG A 5 -23.40 -21.01 -56.16
CA ARG A 5 -23.73 -21.99 -55.11
C ARG A 5 -22.50 -22.79 -54.67
N LYS A 6 -21.50 -22.96 -55.57
CA LYS A 6 -20.21 -23.59 -55.26
C LYS A 6 -19.33 -22.69 -54.39
N TYR A 7 -19.27 -21.37 -54.66
CA TYR A 7 -18.53 -20.41 -53.85
C TYR A 7 -19.16 -20.23 -52.47
N GLY A 8 -20.49 -20.22 -52.35
CA GLY A 8 -21.16 -20.18 -51.05
C GLY A 8 -20.84 -21.38 -50.17
N PHE A 9 -20.73 -22.58 -50.76
CA PHE A 9 -20.36 -23.80 -50.02
C PHE A 9 -18.89 -23.79 -49.59
N LEU A 10 -18.00 -23.26 -50.44
CA LEU A 10 -16.56 -23.14 -50.13
C LEU A 10 -16.30 -22.11 -49.00
N ILE A 11 -17.00 -21.01 -49.02
CA ILE A 11 -16.90 -19.99 -47.95
C ILE A 11 -17.45 -20.54 -46.63
N ALA A 12 -18.59 -21.22 -46.65
CA ALA A 12 -19.15 -21.84 -45.46
C ALA A 12 -18.21 -22.91 -44.86
N ALA A 13 -17.57 -23.72 -45.71
CA ALA A 13 -16.61 -24.75 -45.27
C ALA A 13 -15.33 -24.14 -44.65
N THR A 14 -14.81 -23.05 -45.24
CA THR A 14 -13.64 -22.33 -44.68
C THR A 14 -13.95 -21.65 -43.35
N VAL A 15 -15.12 -21.05 -43.19
CA VAL A 15 -15.55 -20.47 -41.92
C VAL A 15 -15.72 -21.53 -40.84
N LEU A 16 -16.31 -22.68 -41.20
CA LEU A 16 -16.50 -23.83 -40.29
C LEU A 16 -15.15 -24.42 -39.83
N LEU A 17 -14.18 -24.55 -40.74
CA LEU A 17 -12.84 -24.98 -40.43
C LEU A 17 -12.07 -23.97 -39.54
N ALA A 18 -12.24 -22.67 -39.79
CA ALA A 18 -11.64 -21.63 -38.97
C ALA A 18 -12.21 -21.63 -37.53
N VAL A 19 -13.54 -21.72 -37.38
CA VAL A 19 -14.22 -21.84 -36.09
C VAL A 19 -13.81 -23.11 -35.34
N ALA A 20 -13.71 -24.26 -36.05
CA ALA A 20 -13.24 -25.50 -35.45
C ALA A 20 -11.78 -25.41 -35.01
N GLY A 21 -10.91 -24.73 -35.78
CA GLY A 21 -9.50 -24.49 -35.43
C GLY A 21 -9.33 -23.64 -34.15
N VAL A 22 -10.11 -22.56 -34.04
CA VAL A 22 -10.12 -21.72 -32.85
C VAL A 22 -10.63 -22.47 -31.61
N SER A 23 -11.68 -23.28 -31.78
CA SER A 23 -12.26 -24.10 -30.69
C SER A 23 -11.31 -25.20 -30.21
N ILE A 24 -10.47 -25.77 -31.10
CA ILE A 24 -9.48 -26.80 -30.72
C ILE A 24 -8.30 -26.17 -29.98
N HIS A 25 -7.87 -24.94 -30.31
CA HIS A 25 -6.81 -24.23 -29.60
C HIS A 25 -7.27 -23.84 -28.18
N ALA A 26 -8.46 -23.27 -28.03
CA ALA A 26 -9.03 -22.95 -26.75
C ALA A 26 -9.17 -24.15 -25.82
N ARG A 27 -9.59 -25.31 -26.35
CA ARG A 27 -9.69 -26.55 -25.58
C ARG A 27 -8.36 -27.14 -25.13
N LYS A 28 -7.26 -26.93 -25.88
CA LYS A 28 -5.93 -27.40 -25.46
C LYS A 28 -5.40 -26.66 -24.28
N ASP A 29 -5.59 -25.35 -24.22
CA ASP A 29 -5.13 -24.52 -23.12
C ASP A 29 -5.95 -24.79 -21.85
N ASP A 30 -7.28 -24.93 -21.96
CA ASP A 30 -8.17 -25.30 -20.85
C ASP A 30 -7.82 -26.67 -20.26
N PHE A 31 -7.51 -27.65 -21.12
CA PHE A 31 -7.15 -29.00 -20.67
C PHE A 31 -5.80 -29.02 -19.94
N GLY A 32 -4.84 -28.19 -20.36
CA GLY A 32 -3.55 -28.03 -19.72
C GLY A 32 -3.69 -27.43 -18.33
N LEU A 33 -4.49 -26.36 -18.21
CA LEU A 33 -4.77 -25.69 -16.93
C LEU A 33 -5.50 -26.62 -15.95
N GLY A 34 -6.57 -27.29 -16.38
CA GLY A 34 -7.34 -28.21 -15.55
C GLY A 34 -6.48 -29.36 -14.98
N ARG A 35 -5.62 -29.94 -15.82
CA ARG A 35 -4.69 -31.00 -15.41
C ARG A 35 -3.69 -30.48 -14.38
N ASN A 36 -3.11 -29.31 -14.58
CA ASN A 36 -2.14 -28.74 -13.66
C ASN A 36 -2.77 -28.36 -12.30
N MET A 37 -4.01 -27.88 -12.31
CA MET A 37 -4.77 -27.65 -11.07
C MET A 37 -5.01 -28.96 -10.31
N GLU A 38 -5.40 -30.04 -11.00
CA GLU A 38 -5.60 -31.35 -10.39
C GLU A 38 -4.29 -31.90 -9.78
N ILE A 39 -3.16 -31.75 -10.48
CA ILE A 39 -1.84 -32.11 -9.94
C ILE A 39 -1.53 -31.31 -8.68
N THR A 40 -1.75 -30.00 -8.70
CA THR A 40 -1.48 -29.14 -7.54
C THR A 40 -2.33 -29.55 -6.33
N VAL A 41 -3.63 -29.74 -6.52
CA VAL A 41 -4.54 -30.17 -5.43
C VAL A 41 -4.15 -31.54 -4.88
N ASN A 42 -3.80 -32.51 -5.76
CA ASN A 42 -3.37 -33.83 -5.32
C ASN A 42 -2.04 -33.78 -4.55
N MET A 43 -1.08 -32.97 -5.01
CA MET A 43 0.19 -32.75 -4.32
C MET A 43 -0.03 -32.16 -2.91
N MET A 44 -0.90 -31.16 -2.78
CA MET A 44 -1.27 -30.58 -1.48
C MET A 44 -1.91 -31.61 -0.56
N ARG A 45 -2.80 -32.47 -1.11
CA ARG A 45 -3.45 -33.53 -0.35
C ARG A 45 -2.44 -34.56 0.15
N GLU A 46 -1.54 -35.03 -0.72
CA GLU A 46 -0.52 -36.02 -0.34
C GLU A 46 0.42 -35.45 0.72
N LEU A 47 0.82 -34.19 0.63
CA LEU A 47 1.61 -33.50 1.66
C LEU A 47 0.85 -33.42 2.98
N ALA A 48 -0.43 -33.01 2.96
CA ALA A 48 -1.22 -32.91 4.17
C ALA A 48 -1.48 -34.24 4.87
N LEU A 49 -1.54 -35.35 4.12
CA LEU A 49 -1.81 -36.69 4.65
C LEU A 49 -0.56 -37.51 4.99
N GLY A 50 0.54 -37.27 4.28
CA GLY A 50 1.73 -38.16 4.33
C GLY A 50 3.00 -37.49 4.87
N TYR A 51 3.03 -36.18 5.08
CA TYR A 51 4.21 -35.52 5.63
C TYR A 51 4.34 -35.81 7.12
N VAL A 52 5.60 -35.95 7.59
CA VAL A 52 5.92 -36.40 8.96
C VAL A 52 5.52 -35.37 10.04
N ASP A 53 5.64 -34.08 9.73
CA ASP A 53 5.30 -32.99 10.64
C ASP A 53 3.95 -32.36 10.25
N PRO A 54 3.22 -31.73 11.18
CA PRO A 54 2.03 -30.98 10.87
C PRO A 54 2.33 -29.86 9.87
N ILE A 55 1.60 -29.84 8.76
CA ILE A 55 1.70 -28.79 7.73
C ILE A 55 0.61 -27.75 7.99
N ASP A 56 1.01 -26.48 7.93
CA ASP A 56 0.11 -25.35 7.86
C ASP A 56 -0.35 -25.18 6.40
N PRO A 57 -1.63 -25.41 6.07
CA PRO A 57 -2.13 -25.33 4.69
C PRO A 57 -2.02 -23.91 4.11
N ASP A 58 -2.17 -22.87 4.95
CA ASP A 58 -2.14 -21.48 4.52
C ASP A 58 -0.74 -21.07 4.10
N ARG A 59 0.27 -21.43 4.90
CA ARG A 59 1.69 -21.22 4.54
C ARG A 59 2.11 -22.00 3.29
N LEU A 60 1.57 -23.21 3.13
CA LEU A 60 1.84 -24.01 1.94
C LEU A 60 1.27 -23.34 0.68
N MET A 61 0.05 -22.78 0.81
CA MET A 61 -0.62 -22.06 -0.29
C MET A 61 0.08 -20.76 -0.62
N GLU A 62 0.53 -20.00 0.38
CA GLU A 62 1.32 -18.78 0.18
C GLU A 62 2.62 -19.07 -0.56
N GLY A 63 3.35 -20.12 -0.13
CA GLY A 63 4.57 -20.55 -0.82
C GLY A 63 4.32 -20.96 -2.27
N ALA A 64 3.21 -21.66 -2.54
CA ALA A 64 2.82 -22.02 -3.89
C ALA A 64 2.48 -20.79 -4.75
N ALA A 65 1.72 -19.83 -4.22
CA ALA A 65 1.36 -18.60 -4.91
C ALA A 65 2.59 -17.75 -5.22
N ALA A 66 3.48 -17.57 -4.25
CA ALA A 66 4.76 -16.87 -4.46
C ALA A 66 5.62 -17.57 -5.52
N GLY A 67 5.68 -18.91 -5.51
CA GLY A 67 6.38 -19.69 -6.52
C GLY A 67 5.82 -19.53 -7.92
N MET A 68 4.49 -19.44 -8.06
CA MET A 68 3.85 -19.24 -9.38
C MET A 68 4.23 -17.92 -10.05
N VAL A 69 4.50 -16.86 -9.28
CA VAL A 69 4.83 -15.55 -9.84
C VAL A 69 6.34 -15.29 -9.91
N SER A 70 7.17 -16.15 -9.28
CA SER A 70 8.62 -15.92 -9.15
C SER A 70 9.38 -15.83 -10.47
N ASP A 71 8.90 -16.51 -11.50
CA ASP A 71 9.52 -16.57 -12.84
C ASP A 71 8.90 -15.57 -13.83
N LEU A 72 7.96 -14.72 -13.35
CA LEU A 72 7.35 -13.69 -14.17
C LEU A 72 8.23 -12.43 -14.21
N ASP A 73 7.65 -11.29 -14.49
CA ASP A 73 8.36 -10.02 -14.46
C ASP A 73 8.62 -9.55 -13.00
N PRO A 74 9.59 -8.64 -12.77
CA PRO A 74 9.94 -8.19 -11.41
C PRO A 74 8.87 -7.29 -10.75
N TYR A 75 7.76 -6.99 -11.42
CA TYR A 75 6.68 -6.15 -10.91
C TYR A 75 5.46 -6.97 -10.51
N THR A 76 5.43 -8.27 -10.87
CA THR A 76 4.36 -9.19 -10.49
C THR A 76 4.71 -9.87 -9.19
N GLU A 77 4.03 -9.51 -8.12
CA GLU A 77 4.24 -10.02 -6.76
C GLU A 77 2.95 -10.60 -6.19
N TYR A 78 3.07 -11.67 -5.43
CA TYR A 78 1.99 -12.18 -4.60
C TYR A 78 2.03 -11.47 -3.25
N ILE A 79 0.93 -10.82 -2.88
CA ILE A 79 0.77 -10.16 -1.58
C ILE A 79 -0.08 -11.08 -0.71
N SER A 80 0.50 -11.60 0.37
CA SER A 80 -0.22 -12.41 1.35
C SER A 80 -1.24 -11.58 2.13
N GLU A 81 -2.17 -12.25 2.82
CA GLU A 81 -3.13 -11.57 3.70
C GLU A 81 -2.42 -10.74 4.79
N GLU A 82 -1.32 -11.25 5.33
CA GLU A 82 -0.49 -10.50 6.28
C GLU A 82 0.15 -9.24 5.66
N GLY A 83 0.60 -9.32 4.40
CA GLY A 83 1.18 -8.21 3.64
C GLY A 83 0.16 -7.18 3.15
N LEU A 84 -1.14 -7.52 3.12
CA LEU A 84 -2.18 -6.67 2.57
C LEU A 84 -2.28 -5.31 3.30
N SER A 85 -2.11 -5.30 4.62
CA SER A 85 -2.16 -4.07 5.42
C SER A 85 -1.03 -3.10 5.08
N ASP A 86 0.14 -3.60 4.75
CA ASP A 86 1.29 -2.78 4.36
C ASP A 86 1.13 -2.29 2.91
N PHE A 87 0.57 -3.13 2.03
CA PHE A 87 0.21 -2.71 0.68
C PHE A 87 -0.89 -1.63 0.67
N GLU A 88 -1.93 -1.77 1.50
CA GLU A 88 -2.94 -0.72 1.68
C GLU A 88 -2.33 0.58 2.20
N LEU A 89 -1.39 0.50 3.15
CA LEU A 89 -0.68 1.68 3.66
C LEU A 89 0.12 2.37 2.55
N LEU A 90 0.86 1.62 1.74
CA LEU A 90 1.67 2.16 0.64
C LEU A 90 0.83 2.81 -0.46
N THR A 91 -0.36 2.25 -0.74
CA THR A 91 -1.23 2.75 -1.81
C THR A 91 -2.19 3.82 -1.34
N THR A 92 -2.88 3.61 -0.25
CA THR A 92 -3.93 4.53 0.23
C THR A 92 -3.43 5.51 1.30
N GLY A 93 -2.26 5.30 1.88
CA GLY A 93 -1.79 6.04 3.06
C GLY A 93 -2.61 5.75 4.33
N LYS A 94 -3.46 4.71 4.30
CA LYS A 94 -4.40 4.37 5.39
C LYS A 94 -4.05 3.01 5.97
N TYR A 95 -4.15 2.87 7.29
CA TYR A 95 -3.98 1.59 7.99
C TYR A 95 -4.83 1.56 9.25
N GLY A 96 -5.14 0.36 9.71
CA GLY A 96 -5.77 0.17 11.02
C GLY A 96 -4.74 0.20 12.13
N GLY A 97 -4.91 1.08 13.13
CA GLY A 97 -3.92 1.19 14.20
C GLY A 97 -4.23 2.28 15.23
N VAL A 98 -3.20 2.65 15.99
CA VAL A 98 -3.32 3.62 17.09
C VAL A 98 -2.89 5.04 16.72
N GLY A 99 -2.23 5.24 15.58
CA GLY A 99 -1.86 6.55 15.05
C GLY A 99 -0.68 7.20 15.77
N ALA A 100 0.47 6.52 15.80
CA ALA A 100 1.71 7.08 16.32
C ALA A 100 2.91 6.67 15.46
N LEU A 101 3.82 7.60 15.23
CA LEU A 101 5.15 7.30 14.72
C LEU A 101 6.02 6.76 15.86
N ILE A 102 6.66 5.63 15.66
CA ILE A 102 7.51 4.98 16.65
C ILE A 102 8.95 4.84 16.14
N ARG A 103 9.91 4.80 17.06
CA ARG A 103 11.33 4.59 16.75
C ARG A 103 12.03 3.81 17.84
N LYS A 104 13.06 3.04 17.45
CA LYS A 104 13.92 2.32 18.40
C LYS A 104 14.73 3.31 19.26
N LYS A 105 14.86 3.02 20.57
CA LYS A 105 15.72 3.70 21.52
C LYS A 105 16.32 2.68 22.49
N GLY A 106 17.55 2.24 22.23
CA GLY A 106 18.19 1.15 22.98
C GLY A 106 17.38 -0.15 22.86
N ASP A 107 17.06 -0.78 23.98
CA ASP A 107 16.25 -1.99 24.04
C ASP A 107 14.75 -1.78 23.88
N TRP A 108 14.30 -0.52 23.79
CA TRP A 108 12.90 -0.17 23.78
C TRP A 108 12.51 0.53 22.48
N VAL A 109 11.21 0.53 22.22
CA VAL A 109 10.61 1.38 21.19
C VAL A 109 9.91 2.55 21.86
N LYS A 110 10.13 3.75 21.34
CA LYS A 110 9.51 4.98 21.85
C LYS A 110 8.50 5.55 20.86
N ILE A 111 7.53 6.28 21.37
CA ILE A 111 6.66 7.16 20.59
C ILE A 111 7.49 8.38 20.17
N SER A 112 7.66 8.55 18.85
CA SER A 112 8.32 9.73 18.28
C SER A 112 7.36 10.86 18.03
N GLN A 113 6.12 10.52 17.63
CA GLN A 113 5.06 11.49 17.39
C GLN A 113 3.70 10.78 17.38
N PRO A 114 2.77 11.09 18.30
CA PRO A 114 1.36 10.76 18.11
C PRO A 114 0.79 11.67 17.02
N TYR A 115 -0.05 11.11 16.14
CA TYR A 115 -0.73 11.90 15.11
C TYR A 115 -1.95 12.59 15.72
N ALA A 116 -2.14 13.87 15.41
CA ALA A 116 -3.25 14.66 15.93
C ALA A 116 -4.62 14.01 15.67
N GLY A 117 -5.49 13.98 16.67
CA GLY A 117 -6.84 13.43 16.59
C GLY A 117 -6.94 11.90 16.53
N THR A 118 -5.82 11.17 16.65
CA THR A 118 -5.79 9.70 16.66
C THR A 118 -6.00 9.11 18.06
N PRO A 119 -6.23 7.78 18.18
CA PRO A 119 -6.34 7.14 19.48
C PRO A 119 -5.15 7.39 20.41
N SER A 120 -3.92 7.43 19.87
CA SER A 120 -2.73 7.74 20.67
C SER A 120 -2.75 9.14 21.25
N ASP A 121 -3.13 10.13 20.45
CA ASP A 121 -3.21 11.53 20.86
C ASP A 121 -4.32 11.74 21.91
N ARG A 122 -5.51 11.22 21.64
CA ARG A 122 -6.65 11.30 22.58
C ARG A 122 -6.39 10.61 23.91
N ALA A 123 -5.53 9.61 23.93
CA ALA A 123 -5.13 8.92 25.16
C ALA A 123 -4.03 9.65 25.94
N GLY A 124 -3.53 10.77 25.43
CA GLY A 124 -2.51 11.59 26.07
C GLY A 124 -1.10 11.01 25.98
N LEU A 125 -0.84 10.10 25.02
CA LEU A 125 0.51 9.61 24.78
C LEU A 125 1.38 10.75 24.23
N LYS A 126 2.64 10.79 24.66
CA LYS A 126 3.53 11.92 24.38
C LYS A 126 4.78 11.50 23.62
N ILE A 127 5.39 12.47 22.96
CA ILE A 127 6.71 12.31 22.36
C ILE A 127 7.73 11.90 23.44
N GLY A 128 8.43 10.80 23.20
CA GLY A 128 9.44 10.28 24.10
C GLY A 128 8.98 9.13 24.98
N ASP A 129 7.68 8.87 25.09
CA ASP A 129 7.13 7.75 25.85
C ASP A 129 7.71 6.42 25.37
N LEU A 130 8.19 5.60 26.30
CA LEU A 130 8.69 4.26 26.01
C LEU A 130 7.54 3.25 26.10
N ILE A 131 7.39 2.44 25.08
CA ILE A 131 6.41 1.34 25.08
C ILE A 131 7.01 0.17 25.85
N LEU A 132 6.40 -0.15 27.01
CA LEU A 132 6.86 -1.21 27.90
C LEU A 132 6.22 -2.56 27.57
N SER A 133 4.91 -2.56 27.29
CA SER A 133 4.18 -3.77 26.92
C SER A 133 2.99 -3.48 26.03
N ILE A 134 2.60 -4.47 25.24
CA ILE A 134 1.43 -4.46 24.37
C ILE A 134 0.65 -5.76 24.63
N ASP A 135 -0.61 -5.65 24.98
CA ASP A 135 -1.50 -6.78 25.37
C ASP A 135 -0.85 -7.75 26.37
N GLY A 136 -0.09 -7.18 27.33
CA GLY A 136 0.62 -7.94 28.38
C GLY A 136 1.96 -8.53 27.95
N LYS A 137 2.32 -8.48 26.67
CA LYS A 137 3.63 -8.93 26.17
C LYS A 137 4.66 -7.81 26.30
N SER A 138 5.84 -8.10 26.85
CA SER A 138 6.93 -7.11 26.96
C SER A 138 7.39 -6.67 25.57
N ALA A 139 7.57 -5.36 25.38
CA ALA A 139 8.16 -4.77 24.19
C ALA A 139 9.70 -4.64 24.25
N LYS A 140 10.33 -5.12 25.33
CA LYS A 140 11.79 -5.07 25.50
C LYS A 140 12.49 -5.95 24.47
N GLY A 141 13.44 -5.37 23.76
CA GLY A 141 14.24 -6.08 22.75
C GLY A 141 13.57 -6.16 21.37
N LEU A 142 12.25 -5.96 21.27
CA LEU A 142 11.53 -6.02 20.00
C LEU A 142 12.00 -4.95 19.01
N THR A 143 11.91 -5.27 17.73
CA THR A 143 12.17 -4.32 16.64
C THR A 143 11.03 -3.32 16.49
N THR A 144 11.22 -2.30 15.69
CA THR A 144 10.16 -1.31 15.37
C THR A 144 9.02 -1.97 14.59
N GLU A 145 9.36 -2.89 13.70
CA GLU A 145 8.44 -3.66 12.85
C GLU A 145 7.55 -4.57 13.71
N GLU A 146 8.13 -5.32 14.64
CA GLU A 146 7.38 -6.19 15.55
C GLU A 146 6.41 -5.37 16.43
N VAL A 147 6.87 -4.27 17.01
CA VAL A 147 6.02 -3.37 17.81
C VAL A 147 4.93 -2.73 16.94
N SER A 148 5.27 -2.32 15.71
CA SER A 148 4.30 -1.77 14.75
C SER A 148 3.21 -2.79 14.42
N GLY A 149 3.59 -4.04 14.12
CA GLY A 149 2.66 -5.13 13.86
C GLY A 149 1.68 -5.36 15.02
N MET A 150 2.18 -5.31 16.27
CA MET A 150 1.31 -5.45 17.45
C MET A 150 0.36 -4.25 17.66
N LEU A 151 0.75 -3.04 17.26
CA LEU A 151 -0.08 -1.83 17.37
C LEU A 151 -1.08 -1.71 16.22
N LYS A 152 -0.77 -2.24 15.02
CA LYS A 152 -1.68 -2.33 13.89
C LYS A 152 -2.77 -3.38 14.14
N GLY A 153 -3.81 -3.39 13.34
CA GLY A 153 -4.88 -4.39 13.34
C GLY A 153 -6.21 -3.79 12.90
N GLU A 154 -7.24 -4.61 12.88
CA GLU A 154 -8.56 -4.21 12.39
C GLU A 154 -9.11 -2.97 13.10
N PRO A 155 -9.61 -1.96 12.34
CA PRO A 155 -10.31 -0.82 12.91
C PRO A 155 -11.49 -1.28 13.80
N GLY A 156 -11.56 -0.70 15.01
CA GLY A 156 -12.57 -1.09 16.02
C GLY A 156 -12.08 -2.07 17.05
N SER A 157 -11.03 -2.85 16.77
CA SER A 157 -10.41 -3.75 17.77
C SER A 157 -9.69 -2.95 18.86
N LYS A 158 -9.43 -3.59 19.99
CA LYS A 158 -8.78 -2.97 21.15
C LYS A 158 -7.35 -3.47 21.28
N VAL A 159 -6.46 -2.60 21.76
CA VAL A 159 -5.10 -2.94 22.16
C VAL A 159 -4.78 -2.25 23.48
N LYS A 160 -4.23 -2.99 24.43
CA LYS A 160 -3.78 -2.45 25.71
C LYS A 160 -2.28 -2.19 25.65
N ILE A 161 -1.87 -0.94 25.87
CA ILE A 161 -0.45 -0.56 25.91
C ILE A 161 -0.09 -0.01 27.28
N THR A 162 1.12 -0.34 27.73
CA THR A 162 1.73 0.28 28.90
C THR A 162 2.94 1.07 28.44
N VAL A 163 2.97 2.33 28.78
CA VAL A 163 4.07 3.24 28.45
C VAL A 163 4.73 3.79 29.70
N MET A 164 5.99 4.21 29.57
CA MET A 164 6.71 4.97 30.57
C MET A 164 6.99 6.36 29.99
N HIS A 165 6.49 7.38 30.70
CA HIS A 165 6.72 8.78 30.36
C HIS A 165 8.15 9.23 30.72
N LEU A 166 8.55 10.41 30.23
CA LEU A 166 9.87 10.97 30.49
C LEU A 166 10.14 11.24 31.98
N ASP A 167 9.10 11.45 32.78
CA ASP A 167 9.16 11.63 34.26
C ASP A 167 9.21 10.26 35.00
N SER A 168 9.36 9.17 34.29
CA SER A 168 9.37 7.80 34.82
C SER A 168 8.03 7.32 35.38
N THR A 169 6.95 8.05 35.21
CA THR A 169 5.61 7.56 35.52
C THR A 169 5.14 6.55 34.47
N GLN A 170 4.37 5.55 34.90
CA GLN A 170 3.82 4.56 33.99
C GLN A 170 2.33 4.79 33.80
N GLN A 171 1.89 4.69 32.57
CA GLN A 171 0.50 4.73 32.17
C GLN A 171 0.13 3.44 31.42
N SER A 172 -0.98 2.82 31.84
CA SER A 172 -1.57 1.72 31.10
C SER A 172 -2.91 2.16 30.52
N VAL A 173 -3.07 2.07 29.21
CA VAL A 173 -4.24 2.56 28.49
C VAL A 173 -4.70 1.53 27.46
N THR A 174 -6.02 1.39 27.32
CA THR A 174 -6.62 0.57 26.25
C THR A 174 -7.08 1.50 25.13
N LEU A 175 -6.46 1.35 23.97
CA LEU A 175 -6.78 2.09 22.77
C LEU A 175 -7.73 1.27 21.88
N ARG A 176 -8.63 1.96 21.19
CA ARG A 176 -9.41 1.37 20.11
C ARG A 176 -8.71 1.70 18.80
N ARG A 177 -8.33 0.70 18.02
CA ARG A 177 -7.73 0.93 16.72
C ARG A 177 -8.71 1.62 15.80
N GLU A 178 -8.24 2.55 15.02
CA GLU A 178 -9.01 3.30 14.04
C GLU A 178 -8.31 3.26 12.69
N ARG A 179 -9.03 3.63 11.63
CA ARG A 179 -8.42 3.86 10.33
C ARG A 179 -7.62 5.16 10.40
N ILE A 180 -6.30 5.05 10.41
CA ILE A 180 -5.36 6.15 10.44
C ILE A 180 -5.03 6.54 9.00
N SER A 181 -5.06 7.82 8.68
CA SER A 181 -4.60 8.35 7.40
C SER A 181 -3.29 9.11 7.60
N ILE A 182 -2.29 8.75 6.85
CA ILE A 182 -1.02 9.48 6.80
C ILE A 182 -1.10 10.39 5.58
N PRO A 183 -1.02 11.73 5.76
CA PRO A 183 -1.11 12.65 4.63
C PRO A 183 0.12 12.52 3.73
N GLY A 184 -0.09 12.51 2.42
CA GLY A 184 0.98 12.59 1.42
C GLY A 184 1.70 13.94 1.45
N VAL A 185 1.00 15.00 1.90
CA VAL A 185 1.54 16.36 2.11
C VAL A 185 1.53 16.73 3.60
N PRO A 186 2.49 16.22 4.40
CA PRO A 186 2.48 16.42 5.86
C PRO A 186 2.81 17.87 6.30
N TYR A 187 3.38 18.68 5.41
CA TYR A 187 3.73 20.06 5.73
C TYR A 187 3.69 20.99 4.51
N ALA A 188 3.13 22.16 4.69
CA ALA A 188 3.23 23.29 3.76
C ALA A 188 3.33 24.61 4.54
N GLY A 189 4.21 25.51 4.12
CA GLY A 189 4.44 26.78 4.77
C GLY A 189 5.36 27.69 3.97
N TRP A 190 5.78 28.81 4.55
CA TRP A 190 6.67 29.77 3.93
C TRP A 190 8.12 29.57 4.39
N VAL A 191 9.08 29.57 3.46
CA VAL A 191 10.51 29.63 3.75
C VAL A 191 10.93 31.07 4.02
N LYS A 192 10.46 31.97 3.16
CA LYS A 192 10.61 33.42 3.25
C LYS A 192 9.49 34.09 2.46
N GLU A 193 9.40 35.41 2.52
CA GLU A 193 8.40 36.18 1.77
C GLU A 193 8.41 35.80 0.27
N GLY A 194 7.28 35.41 -0.25
CA GLY A 194 7.06 35.01 -1.64
C GLY A 194 7.56 33.61 -2.01
N ILE A 195 8.21 32.86 -1.11
CA ILE A 195 8.71 31.50 -1.40
C ILE A 195 8.01 30.49 -0.48
N GLY A 196 7.09 29.74 -1.06
CA GLY A 196 6.41 28.61 -0.39
C GLY A 196 7.30 27.37 -0.34
N TYR A 197 7.00 26.49 0.62
CA TYR A 197 7.62 25.18 0.77
C TYR A 197 6.54 24.15 1.06
N ILE A 198 6.58 23.04 0.34
CA ILE A 198 5.70 21.89 0.54
C ILE A 198 6.56 20.64 0.62
N ARG A 199 6.39 19.87 1.72
CA ARG A 199 6.95 18.53 1.83
C ARG A 199 5.94 17.51 1.36
N HIS A 200 6.36 16.66 0.42
CA HIS A 200 5.57 15.57 -0.12
C HIS A 200 6.24 14.23 0.20
N SER A 201 5.63 13.41 1.06
CA SER A 201 6.24 12.18 1.55
C SER A 201 5.98 10.98 0.66
N ASP A 202 4.76 10.82 0.16
CA ASP A 202 4.35 9.63 -0.60
C ASP A 202 3.21 9.96 -1.57
N PHE A 203 3.15 9.23 -2.70
CA PHE A 203 2.06 9.37 -3.68
C PHE A 203 0.87 8.46 -3.30
N THR A 204 0.25 8.74 -2.16
CA THR A 204 -0.93 8.05 -1.69
C THR A 204 -2.21 8.55 -2.35
N GLU A 205 -3.29 7.78 -2.23
CA GLU A 205 -4.60 8.16 -2.76
C GLU A 205 -5.05 9.53 -2.21
N GLY A 206 -5.35 10.47 -3.13
CA GLY A 206 -5.81 11.82 -2.78
C GLY A 206 -4.69 12.82 -2.48
N CYS A 207 -3.41 12.46 -2.57
CA CYS A 207 -2.30 13.39 -2.32
C CYS A 207 -2.27 14.56 -3.32
N TYR A 208 -2.83 14.40 -4.51
CA TYR A 208 -3.04 15.51 -5.46
C TYR A 208 -3.93 16.61 -4.86
N GLU A 209 -5.05 16.23 -4.25
CA GLU A 209 -5.96 17.21 -3.63
C GLU A 209 -5.32 17.89 -2.42
N GLU A 210 -4.52 17.15 -1.64
CA GLU A 210 -3.73 17.72 -0.55
C GLU A 210 -2.70 18.73 -1.07
N MET A 211 -1.97 18.40 -2.14
CA MET A 211 -1.00 19.30 -2.77
C MET A 211 -1.68 20.56 -3.30
N ARG A 212 -2.79 20.41 -4.00
CA ARG A 212 -3.59 21.51 -4.53
C ARG A 212 -4.07 22.42 -3.40
N ALA A 213 -4.67 21.84 -2.35
CA ALA A 213 -5.15 22.61 -1.19
C ALA A 213 -4.00 23.36 -0.48
N ALA A 214 -2.81 22.74 -0.39
CA ALA A 214 -1.62 23.39 0.16
C ALA A 214 -1.18 24.60 -0.66
N ILE A 215 -1.14 24.46 -2.00
CA ILE A 215 -0.80 25.58 -2.90
C ILE A 215 -1.84 26.68 -2.83
N ASP A 216 -3.14 26.34 -2.86
CA ASP A 216 -4.23 27.30 -2.80
C ASP A 216 -4.22 28.07 -1.47
N ARG A 217 -3.90 27.40 -0.34
CA ARG A 217 -3.72 28.04 0.96
C ARG A 217 -2.56 29.04 0.94
N LEU A 218 -1.39 28.65 0.44
CA LEU A 218 -0.24 29.55 0.33
C LEU A 218 -0.57 30.79 -0.53
N ARG A 219 -1.28 30.62 -1.64
CA ARG A 219 -1.74 31.73 -2.50
C ARG A 219 -2.73 32.66 -1.79
N ALA A 220 -3.57 32.12 -0.91
CA ALA A 220 -4.52 32.91 -0.14
C ALA A 220 -3.83 33.70 1.00
N GLU A 221 -2.74 33.18 1.55
CA GLU A 221 -1.96 33.82 2.61
C GLU A 221 -1.03 34.95 2.11
N GLY A 222 -0.61 34.90 0.83
CA GLY A 222 0.28 35.92 0.27
C GLY A 222 0.66 35.68 -1.18
N GLU A 223 1.46 36.59 -1.76
CA GLU A 223 1.95 36.50 -3.14
C GLU A 223 2.98 35.36 -3.27
N LEU A 224 2.59 34.26 -3.93
CA LEU A 224 3.48 33.11 -4.17
C LEU A 224 4.31 33.34 -5.44
N LYS A 225 5.59 33.75 -5.28
CA LYS A 225 6.56 34.00 -6.38
C LYS A 225 7.36 32.76 -6.77
N GLY A 226 7.49 31.81 -5.84
CA GLY A 226 8.21 30.55 -6.07
C GLY A 226 7.79 29.49 -5.06
N LEU A 227 7.99 28.21 -5.45
CA LEU A 227 7.63 27.06 -4.64
C LEU A 227 8.78 26.08 -4.59
N VAL A 228 9.15 25.64 -3.39
CA VAL A 228 10.06 24.53 -3.15
C VAL A 228 9.23 23.30 -2.83
N LEU A 229 9.34 22.28 -3.68
CA LEU A 229 8.76 20.97 -3.46
C LEU A 229 9.83 20.03 -2.94
N ASP A 230 9.64 19.52 -1.73
CA ASP A 230 10.58 18.62 -1.08
C ASP A 230 10.08 17.16 -1.16
N TYR A 231 10.73 16.38 -2.01
CA TYR A 231 10.49 14.95 -2.20
C TYR A 231 11.53 14.06 -1.51
N ARG A 232 12.35 14.60 -0.62
CA ARG A 232 13.36 13.80 0.11
C ARG A 232 12.67 12.72 0.93
N SER A 233 13.15 11.49 0.80
CA SER A 233 12.59 10.29 1.43
C SER A 233 11.17 9.93 0.94
N ASN A 234 10.75 10.41 -0.23
CA ASN A 234 9.54 9.93 -0.89
C ASN A 234 9.81 8.53 -1.47
N GLY A 235 9.02 7.56 -1.05
CA GLY A 235 9.14 6.14 -1.46
C GLY A 235 8.46 5.82 -2.79
N GLY A 236 7.73 6.77 -3.38
CA GLY A 236 6.91 6.53 -4.56
C GLY A 236 5.41 6.42 -4.23
N GLY A 237 4.70 5.53 -4.92
CA GLY A 237 3.28 5.26 -4.71
C GLY A 237 2.47 5.22 -6.01
N ILE A 238 1.27 5.77 -6.01
CA ILE A 238 0.32 5.72 -7.12
C ILE A 238 0.77 6.63 -8.28
N MET A 239 1.09 6.03 -9.42
CA MET A 239 1.55 6.75 -10.61
C MET A 239 0.52 7.80 -11.09
N GLN A 240 -0.77 7.51 -11.04
CA GLN A 240 -1.83 8.43 -11.44
C GLN A 240 -1.84 9.71 -10.59
N GLU A 241 -1.57 9.61 -9.30
CA GLU A 241 -1.45 10.77 -8.42
C GLU A 241 -0.22 11.62 -8.78
N ALA A 242 0.91 10.97 -9.08
CA ALA A 242 2.11 11.67 -9.54
C ALA A 242 1.87 12.43 -10.86
N VAL A 243 1.16 11.82 -11.83
CA VAL A 243 0.79 12.46 -13.10
C VAL A 243 -0.13 13.66 -12.88
N LYS A 244 -1.11 13.56 -11.98
CA LYS A 244 -1.99 14.69 -11.62
C LYS A 244 -1.19 15.85 -11.00
N ILE A 245 -0.27 15.55 -10.07
CA ILE A 245 0.58 16.56 -9.44
C ILE A 245 1.51 17.21 -10.48
N LEU A 246 2.11 16.42 -11.37
CA LEU A 246 2.91 16.95 -12.47
C LEU A 246 2.10 17.91 -13.36
N SER A 247 0.86 17.54 -13.70
CA SER A 247 -0.06 18.40 -14.46
C SER A 247 -0.40 19.70 -13.72
N LEU A 248 -0.54 19.66 -12.39
CA LEU A 248 -0.77 20.86 -11.57
C LEU A 248 0.41 21.83 -11.65
N ILE A 249 1.64 21.33 -11.65
CA ILE A 249 2.87 22.12 -11.74
C ILE A 249 3.03 22.71 -13.16
N HIS A 250 2.73 21.92 -14.20
CA HIS A 250 2.84 22.36 -15.61
C HIS A 250 1.75 23.40 -16.00
N ILE A 251 0.53 23.28 -15.46
CA ILE A 251 -0.55 24.26 -15.72
C ILE A 251 -0.20 25.63 -15.13
N SER A 252 0.63 25.70 -14.11
CA SER A 252 1.12 26.99 -13.59
C SER A 252 2.27 27.61 -14.40
N GLU A 253 2.77 26.95 -15.47
CA GLU A 253 3.84 27.44 -16.36
C GLU A 253 3.46 27.64 -17.85
N PRO A 254 2.22 27.92 -18.29
CA PRO A 254 1.97 28.10 -19.72
C PRO A 254 2.57 29.41 -20.28
N THR A 255 3.07 30.31 -19.44
CA THR A 255 3.57 31.63 -19.86
C THR A 255 5.04 31.66 -20.27
N ARG A 256 5.84 30.67 -19.95
CA ARG A 256 7.28 30.69 -20.26
C ARG A 256 7.62 30.12 -21.62
N LEU A 257 6.84 29.21 -22.17
CA LEU A 257 7.05 28.63 -23.50
C LEU A 257 6.51 29.48 -24.65
N ALA A 258 5.61 30.43 -24.38
CA ALA A 258 5.07 31.35 -25.38
C ALA A 258 6.01 32.55 -25.69
N LEU A 259 7.13 32.69 -24.98
CA LEU A 259 8.09 33.79 -25.17
C LEU A 259 9.41 33.35 -25.85
N ILE A 260 9.45 32.11 -26.38
CA ILE A 260 10.61 31.59 -27.14
C ILE A 260 10.16 31.16 -28.54
N SER A 261 9.39 31.97 -29.22
CA SER A 261 9.16 31.85 -30.69
C SER A 261 9.46 33.17 -31.39
#